data_9ff5bc450018c84ac8b702cdbe9056ed
#
_entry.id   9ff5bc450018c84ac8b702cdbe9056ed
#
_cell.length_a   1.000
_cell.length_b   1.000
_cell.length_c   1.000
_cell.angle_alpha   90.00
_cell.angle_beta   90.00
_cell.angle_gamma   90.00
#
_symmetry.space_group_name_H-M   'P 1'
#
loop_
_entity.id
_entity.type
_entity.pdbx_description
1 polymer ?
#
loop_
_entity_poly.entity_id
_entity_poly.type
_entity_poly.pdbx_seq_one_letter_code
_entity_poly.pdbx_strand_id
1 'polypeptide(L)'
;KLYKDKYSPAYNNLVVMEGEEIKGAIGCYTLNAVAAGRKLRILGIGNVAVTEDCRGKGHMKDAMQMALDMMKEEGHDYSLLGGQRQRYGFFGYEPIGVEYRFLIDKGNIRRVIGEERKSKFTAREITEKDTDIIKKIKEIHEKLPFCVERKEEDYIDIMHSWNNIPYAAFDGDEFKGYFTLEKHGGKYLHEIRAVDINDMLELIMCAIDTGNLEGVSINLPAFDTEYCDFMAKNCGGYSIGTPEMINIFNFRNFIEAFLALKAQRMNLTSGTLKILIHGMNGDEFLAVTVDGKEVSVNEAEGDADIELGHRDAIVLIGGLYSKDRLELPAFAQSWFPLDFFSYSLDNV
;
A
#
# COMPACT_ATOMS: atom_id res chain seq x y z
N LYS A 1 9.79 4.02 -13.20
CA LYS A 1 8.74 3.45 -14.05
C LYS A 1 9.01 1.97 -14.23
N LEU A 2 8.06 1.16 -13.83
CA LEU A 2 8.02 -0.30 -13.95
C LEU A 2 7.98 -0.83 -15.39
N TYR A 3 8.29 0.03 -16.36
CA TYR A 3 8.24 -0.33 -17.78
C TYR A 3 9.60 -0.68 -18.30
N LYS A 4 9.96 -1.90 -18.14
CA LYS A 4 10.91 -2.52 -19.06
C LYS A 4 10.09 -3.56 -19.82
N ASP A 5 10.11 -3.48 -21.15
CA ASP A 5 9.40 -4.38 -22.08
C ASP A 5 9.59 -5.88 -21.76
N LYS A 6 10.67 -6.20 -21.05
CA LYS A 6 11.08 -7.56 -20.70
C LYS A 6 10.34 -8.13 -19.48
N TYR A 7 9.85 -7.28 -18.54
CA TYR A 7 9.33 -7.73 -17.24
C TYR A 7 7.97 -7.14 -16.90
N SER A 8 7.46 -6.24 -17.74
CA SER A 8 6.22 -5.55 -17.45
C SER A 8 5.01 -6.40 -17.82
N PRO A 9 4.18 -6.82 -16.88
CA PRO A 9 2.85 -7.32 -17.16
C PRO A 9 1.89 -6.19 -17.57
N ALA A 10 2.38 -4.99 -17.81
CA ALA A 10 1.63 -3.80 -18.23
C ALA A 10 1.11 -3.92 -19.67
N TYR A 11 0.66 -5.09 -20.01
CA TYR A 11 0.13 -5.36 -21.35
C TYR A 11 -1.27 -4.80 -21.55
N ASN A 12 -1.94 -4.39 -20.48
CA ASN A 12 -3.28 -3.83 -20.55
C ASN A 12 -3.24 -2.30 -20.50
N ASN A 13 -2.59 -1.70 -21.51
CA ASN A 13 -2.77 -0.28 -21.74
C ASN A 13 -4.08 -0.09 -22.51
N LEU A 14 -5.04 0.58 -21.89
CA LEU A 14 -6.24 1.04 -22.58
C LEU A 14 -5.90 2.31 -23.33
N VAL A 15 -6.24 2.36 -24.62
CA VAL A 15 -5.97 3.52 -25.46
C VAL A 15 -7.26 4.05 -26.08
N VAL A 16 -7.34 5.37 -26.20
CA VAL A 16 -8.41 6.06 -26.94
C VAL A 16 -7.82 6.48 -28.29
N MET A 17 -8.47 6.05 -29.37
CA MET A 17 -8.03 6.31 -30.73
C MET A 17 -8.99 7.31 -31.42
N GLU A 18 -8.43 8.28 -32.16
CA GLU A 18 -9.13 9.03 -33.20
C GLU A 18 -8.49 8.68 -34.56
N GLY A 19 -9.19 7.89 -35.38
CA GLY A 19 -8.59 7.30 -36.58
C GLY A 19 -7.44 6.36 -36.22
N GLU A 20 -6.25 6.61 -36.74
CA GLU A 20 -5.05 5.81 -36.47
C GLU A 20 -4.16 6.41 -35.36
N GLU A 21 -4.56 7.53 -34.76
CA GLU A 21 -3.75 8.22 -33.74
C GLU A 21 -4.23 7.90 -32.31
N ILE A 22 -3.27 7.61 -31.42
CA ILE A 22 -3.55 7.47 -29.98
C ILE A 22 -3.72 8.85 -29.38
N LYS A 23 -4.90 9.15 -28.83
CA LYS A 23 -5.25 10.43 -28.21
C LYS A 23 -5.31 10.39 -26.69
N GLY A 24 -5.42 9.20 -26.11
CA GLY A 24 -5.37 8.97 -24.66
C GLY A 24 -4.87 7.59 -24.33
N ALA A 25 -4.36 7.42 -23.14
CA ALA A 25 -3.92 6.12 -22.63
C ALA A 25 -4.06 6.04 -21.10
N ILE A 26 -4.32 4.84 -20.62
CA ILE A 26 -4.30 4.46 -19.20
C ILE A 26 -3.52 3.16 -19.08
N GLY A 27 -2.54 3.11 -18.18
CA GLY A 27 -1.86 1.88 -17.79
C GLY A 27 -2.69 1.14 -16.73
N CYS A 28 -2.95 -0.14 -16.96
CA CYS A 28 -3.67 -1.03 -16.07
C CYS A 28 -2.75 -2.17 -15.64
N TYR A 29 -2.53 -2.33 -14.32
CA TYR A 29 -1.54 -3.24 -13.75
C TYR A 29 -2.22 -4.19 -12.78
N THR A 30 -2.40 -5.45 -13.16
CA THR A 30 -2.93 -6.45 -12.25
C THR A 30 -1.86 -6.92 -11.28
N LEU A 31 -2.16 -6.81 -10.00
CA LEU A 31 -1.34 -7.26 -8.88
C LEU A 31 -2.16 -8.27 -8.06
N ASN A 32 -1.47 -9.21 -7.43
CA ASN A 32 -2.05 -10.08 -6.42
C ASN A 32 -1.43 -9.75 -5.08
N ALA A 33 -2.23 -9.82 -4.02
CA ALA A 33 -1.74 -9.60 -2.66
C ALA A 33 -2.34 -10.61 -1.69
N VAL A 34 -1.71 -10.72 -0.53
CA VAL A 34 -2.21 -11.52 0.58
C VAL A 34 -2.33 -10.61 1.79
N ALA A 35 -3.50 -10.58 2.44
CA ALA A 35 -3.75 -9.89 3.69
C ALA A 35 -4.32 -10.87 4.71
N ALA A 36 -3.63 -11.09 5.83
CA ALA A 36 -4.03 -12.06 6.85
C ALA A 36 -4.38 -13.45 6.27
N GLY A 37 -3.61 -13.93 5.28
CA GLY A 37 -3.81 -15.21 4.60
C GLY A 37 -4.91 -15.22 3.51
N ARG A 38 -5.60 -14.10 3.28
CA ARG A 38 -6.65 -13.96 2.25
C ARG A 38 -6.07 -13.34 0.99
N LYS A 39 -6.37 -13.93 -0.16
CA LYS A 39 -5.92 -13.44 -1.46
C LYS A 39 -6.79 -12.30 -1.94
N LEU A 40 -6.17 -11.29 -2.51
CA LEU A 40 -6.79 -10.11 -3.09
C LEU A 40 -6.24 -9.90 -4.50
N ARG A 41 -7.13 -9.58 -5.45
CA ARG A 41 -6.76 -9.19 -6.80
C ARG A 41 -6.94 -7.69 -6.98
N ILE A 42 -5.87 -7.02 -7.36
CA ILE A 42 -5.76 -5.55 -7.36
C ILE A 42 -5.55 -5.07 -8.79
N LEU A 43 -6.13 -3.93 -9.17
CA LEU A 43 -5.74 -3.22 -10.37
C LEU A 43 -5.12 -1.88 -10.02
N GLY A 44 -3.84 -1.70 -10.27
CA GLY A 44 -3.21 -0.39 -10.24
C GLY A 44 -3.54 0.40 -11.51
N ILE A 45 -3.91 1.67 -11.36
CA ILE A 45 -4.11 2.62 -12.46
C ILE A 45 -2.96 3.61 -12.48
N GLY A 46 -2.23 3.64 -13.59
CA GLY A 46 -1.14 4.57 -13.79
C GLY A 46 -1.12 5.18 -15.19
N ASN A 47 -0.22 6.14 -15.41
CA ASN A 47 0.01 6.79 -16.71
C ASN A 47 -1.24 7.32 -17.42
N VAL A 48 -2.20 7.83 -16.67
CA VAL A 48 -3.40 8.45 -17.23
C VAL A 48 -3.01 9.71 -18.00
N ALA A 49 -3.08 9.66 -19.32
CA ALA A 49 -2.68 10.75 -20.20
C ALA A 49 -3.68 10.95 -21.35
N VAL A 50 -3.85 12.21 -21.75
CA VAL A 50 -4.60 12.61 -22.95
C VAL A 50 -3.77 13.67 -23.66
N THR A 51 -3.71 13.60 -24.99
CA THR A 51 -2.99 14.59 -25.82
C THR A 51 -3.61 15.98 -25.62
N GLU A 52 -2.80 17.03 -25.77
CA GLU A 52 -3.20 18.40 -25.44
C GLU A 52 -4.38 18.90 -26.29
N ASP A 53 -4.38 18.55 -27.57
CA ASP A 53 -5.43 18.89 -28.55
C ASP A 53 -6.77 18.19 -28.29
N CYS A 54 -6.76 17.16 -27.43
CA CYS A 54 -7.95 16.38 -27.07
C CYS A 54 -8.43 16.60 -25.63
N ARG A 55 -7.81 17.52 -24.90
CA ARG A 55 -8.28 17.88 -23.55
C ARG A 55 -9.71 18.47 -23.63
N GLY A 56 -10.56 18.05 -22.68
CA GLY A 56 -11.96 18.47 -22.62
C GLY A 56 -12.91 17.69 -23.52
N LYS A 57 -12.43 16.78 -24.38
CA LYS A 57 -13.29 15.97 -25.27
C LYS A 57 -13.88 14.70 -24.61
N GLY A 58 -13.53 14.41 -23.35
CA GLY A 58 -14.07 13.24 -22.63
C GLY A 58 -13.19 11.99 -22.67
N HIS A 59 -12.12 11.94 -23.45
CA HIS A 59 -11.28 10.74 -23.64
C HIS A 59 -10.75 10.12 -22.34
N MET A 60 -10.39 10.95 -21.34
CA MET A 60 -10.00 10.43 -20.03
C MET A 60 -11.16 9.71 -19.35
N LYS A 61 -12.38 10.26 -19.46
CA LYS A 61 -13.57 9.66 -18.87
C LYS A 61 -13.86 8.31 -19.50
N ASP A 62 -13.79 8.25 -20.83
CA ASP A 62 -14.05 7.01 -21.57
C ASP A 62 -13.02 5.94 -21.22
N ALA A 63 -11.72 6.29 -21.19
CA ALA A 63 -10.66 5.36 -20.83
C ALA A 63 -10.77 4.88 -19.37
N MET A 64 -11.11 5.77 -18.42
CA MET A 64 -11.36 5.39 -17.03
C MET A 64 -12.59 4.47 -16.92
N GLN A 65 -13.67 4.72 -17.66
CA GLN A 65 -14.84 3.85 -17.66
C GLN A 65 -14.48 2.46 -18.18
N MET A 66 -13.72 2.37 -19.27
CA MET A 66 -13.22 1.06 -19.77
C MET A 66 -12.38 0.31 -18.72
N ALA A 67 -11.55 1.03 -17.95
CA ALA A 67 -10.78 0.42 -16.88
C ALA A 67 -11.68 -0.12 -15.75
N LEU A 68 -12.73 0.63 -15.37
CA LEU A 68 -13.71 0.19 -14.36
C LEU A 68 -14.49 -1.04 -14.84
N ASP A 69 -14.91 -1.05 -16.10
CA ASP A 69 -15.61 -2.20 -16.70
C ASP A 69 -14.73 -3.45 -16.74
N MET A 70 -13.45 -3.29 -17.12
CA MET A 70 -12.46 -4.37 -17.10
C MET A 70 -12.25 -4.94 -15.68
N MET A 71 -12.17 -4.07 -14.66
CA MET A 71 -12.04 -4.51 -13.26
C MET A 71 -13.21 -5.39 -12.83
N LYS A 72 -14.42 -4.99 -13.23
CA LYS A 72 -15.64 -5.74 -12.96
C LYS A 72 -15.64 -7.09 -13.66
N GLU A 73 -15.34 -7.11 -14.96
CA GLU A 73 -15.34 -8.33 -15.79
C GLU A 73 -14.29 -9.33 -15.33
N GLU A 74 -13.12 -8.84 -14.93
CA GLU A 74 -12.00 -9.67 -14.46
C GLU A 74 -12.06 -10.03 -12.98
N GLY A 75 -13.02 -9.49 -12.21
CA GLY A 75 -13.21 -9.81 -10.80
C GLY A 75 -12.10 -9.30 -9.89
N HIS A 76 -11.65 -8.05 -10.08
CA HIS A 76 -10.75 -7.40 -9.15
C HIS A 76 -11.47 -7.02 -7.86
N ASP A 77 -10.78 -7.14 -6.72
CA ASP A 77 -11.35 -6.78 -5.42
C ASP A 77 -11.32 -5.27 -5.18
N TYR A 78 -10.23 -4.62 -5.58
CA TYR A 78 -10.10 -3.17 -5.51
C TYR A 78 -9.08 -2.64 -6.52
N SER A 79 -9.13 -1.35 -6.74
CA SER A 79 -8.16 -0.63 -7.55
C SER A 79 -7.48 0.47 -6.74
N LEU A 80 -6.21 0.74 -7.05
CA LEU A 80 -5.44 1.82 -6.46
C LEU A 80 -4.94 2.80 -7.52
N LEU A 81 -4.82 4.06 -7.11
CA LEU A 81 -4.49 5.16 -8.01
C LEU A 81 -3.95 6.36 -7.22
N GLY A 82 -2.77 6.84 -7.59
CA GLY A 82 -2.23 8.12 -7.13
C GLY A 82 -2.79 9.31 -7.91
N GLY A 83 -2.96 10.47 -7.26
CA GLY A 83 -3.31 11.70 -7.97
C GLY A 83 -4.32 12.62 -7.27
N GLN A 84 -5.04 13.43 -8.05
CA GLN A 84 -5.95 14.44 -7.52
C GLN A 84 -7.31 13.86 -7.14
N ARG A 85 -7.64 13.89 -5.85
CA ARG A 85 -8.91 13.38 -5.32
C ARG A 85 -10.14 13.94 -6.05
N GLN A 86 -10.19 15.25 -6.35
CA GLN A 86 -11.33 15.87 -7.01
C GLN A 86 -11.58 15.28 -8.41
N ARG A 87 -10.52 14.86 -9.09
CA ARG A 87 -10.61 14.24 -10.42
C ARG A 87 -11.07 12.79 -10.33
N TYR A 88 -10.45 12.00 -9.49
CA TYR A 88 -10.66 10.55 -9.44
C TYR A 88 -11.81 10.15 -8.51
N GLY A 89 -12.22 11.01 -7.59
CA GLY A 89 -13.43 10.82 -6.79
C GLY A 89 -14.71 10.71 -7.63
N PHE A 90 -14.71 11.31 -8.85
CA PHE A 90 -15.81 11.12 -9.82
C PHE A 90 -15.95 9.65 -10.27
N PHE A 91 -14.86 8.89 -10.25
CA PHE A 91 -14.80 7.47 -10.60
C PHE A 91 -14.86 6.54 -9.38
N GLY A 92 -15.23 7.04 -8.22
CA GLY A 92 -15.40 6.25 -7.00
C GLY A 92 -14.14 6.11 -6.14
N TYR A 93 -13.01 6.76 -6.48
CA TYR A 93 -11.79 6.69 -5.70
C TYR A 93 -11.82 7.63 -4.51
N GLU A 94 -11.45 7.12 -3.33
CA GLU A 94 -11.31 7.90 -2.09
C GLU A 94 -9.97 7.58 -1.41
N PRO A 95 -9.31 8.58 -0.76
CA PRO A 95 -8.11 8.35 0.02
C PRO A 95 -8.47 7.61 1.29
N ILE A 96 -7.93 6.42 1.46
CA ILE A 96 -8.15 5.58 2.64
C ILE A 96 -6.88 4.92 3.13
N GLY A 97 -7.00 4.26 4.29
CA GLY A 97 -5.91 3.57 4.95
C GLY A 97 -5.18 4.43 5.97
N VAL A 98 -4.20 3.82 6.62
CA VAL A 98 -3.44 4.45 7.69
C VAL A 98 -1.96 4.18 7.48
N GLU A 99 -1.19 5.25 7.23
CA GLU A 99 0.26 5.19 7.24
C GLU A 99 0.84 6.12 8.30
N TYR A 100 1.86 5.65 8.98
CA TYR A 100 2.69 6.46 9.86
C TYR A 100 3.93 6.93 9.10
N ARG A 101 4.14 8.25 9.06
CA ARG A 101 5.29 8.89 8.40
C ARG A 101 6.28 9.34 9.45
N PHE A 102 7.37 8.61 9.59
CA PHE A 102 8.44 8.88 10.54
C PHE A 102 9.57 9.66 9.89
N LEU A 103 10.15 10.60 10.65
CA LEU A 103 11.38 11.30 10.28
C LEU A 103 12.44 11.03 11.34
N ILE A 104 13.58 10.49 10.93
CA ILE A 104 14.74 10.27 11.80
C ILE A 104 15.99 10.87 11.17
N ASP A 105 16.72 11.65 11.95
CA ASP A 105 17.93 12.34 11.55
C ASP A 105 19.14 11.99 12.43
N LYS A 106 20.33 12.44 12.03
CA LYS A 106 21.57 12.25 12.79
C LYS A 106 21.47 12.76 14.22
N GLY A 107 20.70 13.83 14.47
CA GLY A 107 20.48 14.38 15.81
C GLY A 107 19.66 13.43 16.69
N ASN A 108 18.61 12.81 16.14
CA ASN A 108 17.82 11.78 16.84
C ASN A 108 18.70 10.58 17.18
N ILE A 109 19.45 10.07 16.20
CA ILE A 109 20.36 8.92 16.36
C ILE A 109 21.39 9.20 17.44
N ARG A 110 22.07 10.37 17.39
CA ARG A 110 23.06 10.76 18.41
C ARG A 110 22.48 10.78 19.83
N ARG A 111 21.22 11.19 19.99
CA ARG A 111 20.56 11.15 21.31
C ARG A 111 20.33 9.74 21.82
N VAL A 112 20.04 8.80 20.93
CA VAL A 112 19.79 7.40 21.28
C VAL A 112 21.07 6.67 21.63
N ILE A 113 22.14 6.82 20.82
CA ILE A 113 23.41 6.08 21.00
C ILE A 113 24.41 6.83 21.90
N GLY A 114 24.17 8.10 22.22
CA GLY A 114 25.03 8.92 23.11
C GLY A 114 26.29 9.53 22.44
N GLU A 115 26.55 9.23 21.18
CA GLU A 115 27.72 9.68 20.43
C GLU A 115 27.39 9.92 18.95
N GLU A 116 28.26 10.66 18.25
CA GLU A 116 28.23 10.80 16.82
C GLU A 116 29.22 9.82 16.19
N ARG A 117 28.75 8.90 15.40
CA ARG A 117 29.54 7.92 14.67
C ARG A 117 28.85 7.45 13.41
N LYS A 118 29.61 6.81 12.54
CA LYS A 118 29.06 6.07 11.40
C LYS A 118 28.45 4.76 11.83
N SER A 119 27.61 4.19 10.96
CA SER A 119 27.10 2.83 11.13
C SER A 119 28.24 1.81 11.20
N LYS A 120 28.02 0.74 11.97
CA LYS A 120 28.89 -0.44 11.96
C LYS A 120 28.67 -1.29 10.71
N PHE A 121 27.48 -1.17 10.09
CA PHE A 121 27.17 -1.92 8.88
C PHE A 121 27.78 -1.25 7.65
N THR A 122 28.16 -2.08 6.69
CA THR A 122 28.55 -1.68 5.36
C THR A 122 27.43 -2.00 4.37
N ALA A 123 27.22 -1.16 3.38
CA ALA A 123 26.22 -1.42 2.35
C ALA A 123 26.86 -1.63 0.98
N ARG A 124 26.26 -2.50 0.19
CA ARG A 124 26.55 -2.62 -1.24
C ARG A 124 25.28 -2.70 -2.06
N GLU A 125 25.33 -2.18 -3.27
CA GLU A 125 24.23 -2.26 -4.22
C GLU A 125 23.89 -3.73 -4.52
N ILE A 126 22.57 -4.02 -4.62
CA ILE A 126 22.05 -5.33 -4.99
C ILE A 126 21.86 -5.36 -6.49
N THR A 127 22.31 -6.43 -7.12
CA THR A 127 22.20 -6.66 -8.57
C THR A 127 21.47 -7.97 -8.85
N GLU A 128 21.09 -8.19 -10.11
CA GLU A 128 20.47 -9.46 -10.56
C GLU A 128 21.33 -10.71 -10.25
N LYS A 129 22.64 -10.54 -9.97
CA LYS A 129 23.57 -11.62 -9.66
C LYS A 129 23.51 -12.08 -8.20
N ASP A 130 22.89 -11.27 -7.35
CA ASP A 130 22.85 -11.49 -5.89
C ASP A 130 21.67 -12.39 -5.50
N THR A 131 21.51 -13.53 -6.16
CA THR A 131 20.37 -14.44 -6.01
C THR A 131 20.11 -14.88 -4.57
N ASP A 132 21.17 -15.12 -3.78
CA ASP A 132 21.01 -15.52 -2.37
C ASP A 132 20.51 -14.37 -1.49
N ILE A 133 20.90 -13.13 -1.80
CA ILE A 133 20.37 -11.94 -1.09
C ILE A 133 18.91 -11.69 -1.50
N ILE A 134 18.59 -11.82 -2.78
CA ILE A 134 17.21 -11.68 -3.28
C ILE A 134 16.28 -12.69 -2.60
N LYS A 135 16.72 -13.95 -2.42
CA LYS A 135 15.95 -14.96 -1.66
C LYS A 135 15.70 -14.57 -0.21
N LYS A 136 16.72 -14.04 0.48
CA LYS A 136 16.56 -13.55 1.86
C LYS A 136 15.59 -12.36 1.94
N ILE A 137 15.67 -11.44 0.99
CA ILE A 137 14.72 -10.31 0.89
C ILE A 137 13.29 -10.81 0.64
N LYS A 138 13.12 -11.77 -0.26
CA LYS A 138 11.84 -12.43 -0.52
C LYS A 138 11.27 -13.07 0.74
N GLU A 139 12.06 -13.82 1.50
CA GLU A 139 11.66 -14.43 2.76
C GLU A 139 11.20 -13.40 3.81
N ILE A 140 11.83 -12.22 3.85
CA ILE A 140 11.41 -11.11 4.72
C ILE A 140 10.09 -10.52 4.25
N HIS A 141 9.97 -10.27 2.94
CA HIS A 141 8.78 -9.69 2.34
C HIS A 141 7.54 -10.59 2.49
N GLU A 142 7.67 -11.90 2.22
CA GLU A 142 6.55 -12.85 2.29
C GLU A 142 6.06 -13.14 3.72
N LYS A 143 6.82 -12.74 4.75
CA LYS A 143 6.38 -12.81 6.15
C LYS A 143 5.52 -11.63 6.59
N LEU A 144 5.39 -10.59 5.76
CA LEU A 144 4.56 -9.45 6.08
C LEU A 144 3.08 -9.88 6.16
N PRO A 145 2.32 -9.39 7.14
CA PRO A 145 0.91 -9.76 7.31
C PRO A 145 0.01 -9.25 6.17
N PHE A 146 0.47 -8.26 5.44
CA PHE A 146 -0.01 -7.83 4.13
C PHE A 146 1.20 -7.67 3.19
N CYS A 147 1.18 -8.34 2.04
CA CYS A 147 2.20 -8.20 1.02
C CYS A 147 1.60 -8.35 -0.39
N VAL A 148 2.17 -7.62 -1.34
CA VAL A 148 1.92 -7.82 -2.78
C VAL A 148 2.82 -8.97 -3.24
N GLU A 149 2.27 -9.92 -3.99
CA GLU A 149 3.04 -11.05 -4.53
C GLU A 149 4.03 -10.55 -5.58
N ARG A 150 5.31 -10.81 -5.36
CA ARG A 150 6.40 -10.48 -6.28
C ARG A 150 7.04 -11.76 -6.80
N LYS A 151 7.21 -11.89 -8.10
CA LYS A 151 8.01 -13.01 -8.66
C LYS A 151 9.47 -12.78 -8.37
N GLU A 152 10.23 -13.86 -8.19
CA GLU A 152 11.66 -13.79 -7.84
C GLU A 152 12.47 -12.99 -8.87
N GLU A 153 12.16 -13.17 -10.15
CA GLU A 153 12.79 -12.45 -11.26
C GLU A 153 12.48 -10.95 -11.31
N ASP A 154 11.38 -10.51 -10.67
CA ASP A 154 10.92 -9.12 -10.72
C ASP A 154 11.45 -8.28 -9.53
N TYR A 155 12.03 -8.92 -8.49
CA TYR A 155 12.45 -8.20 -7.26
C TYR A 155 13.36 -7.01 -7.53
N ILE A 156 14.39 -7.19 -8.35
CA ILE A 156 15.36 -6.12 -8.63
C ILE A 156 14.71 -4.96 -9.39
N ASP A 157 13.88 -5.27 -10.38
CA ASP A 157 13.18 -4.23 -11.14
C ASP A 157 12.18 -3.47 -10.27
N ILE A 158 11.45 -4.17 -9.38
CA ILE A 158 10.54 -3.55 -8.41
C ILE A 158 11.33 -2.66 -7.44
N MET A 159 12.44 -3.12 -6.91
CA MET A 159 13.29 -2.33 -5.99
C MET A 159 13.95 -1.12 -6.67
N HIS A 160 14.07 -1.13 -7.99
CA HIS A 160 14.50 0.03 -8.78
C HIS A 160 13.37 0.99 -9.16
N SER A 161 12.11 0.68 -8.83
CA SER A 161 10.98 1.57 -9.08
C SER A 161 11.23 2.96 -8.47
N TRP A 162 10.63 3.99 -9.06
CA TRP A 162 10.75 5.38 -8.58
C TRP A 162 12.19 5.90 -8.51
N ASN A 163 13.07 5.41 -9.39
CA ASN A 163 14.50 5.75 -9.43
C ASN A 163 15.27 5.38 -8.15
N ASN A 164 14.89 4.32 -7.49
CA ASN A 164 15.63 3.79 -6.36
C ASN A 164 16.83 2.94 -6.77
N ILE A 165 17.76 2.81 -5.85
CA ILE A 165 18.86 1.84 -5.88
C ILE A 165 18.72 0.96 -4.63
N PRO A 166 18.58 -0.37 -4.77
CA PRO A 166 18.54 -1.29 -3.64
C PRO A 166 19.94 -1.56 -3.08
N TYR A 167 20.05 -1.58 -1.75
CA TYR A 167 21.27 -1.87 -1.02
C TYR A 167 21.04 -2.99 0.00
N ALA A 168 21.98 -3.93 0.08
CA ALA A 168 22.10 -4.89 1.17
C ALA A 168 23.10 -4.39 2.21
N ALA A 169 22.77 -4.51 3.48
CA ALA A 169 23.61 -4.13 4.60
C ALA A 169 24.19 -5.36 5.29
N PHE A 170 25.46 -5.25 5.74
CA PHE A 170 26.23 -6.34 6.32
C PHE A 170 27.00 -5.89 7.57
N ASP A 171 27.11 -6.80 8.55
CA ASP A 171 28.11 -6.75 9.62
C ASP A 171 29.18 -7.81 9.32
N GLY A 172 30.35 -7.39 8.86
CA GLY A 172 31.29 -8.29 8.21
C GLY A 172 30.67 -8.97 6.99
N ASP A 173 30.53 -10.30 7.02
CA ASP A 173 29.89 -11.10 5.96
C ASP A 173 28.42 -11.42 6.25
N GLU A 174 27.91 -11.06 7.41
CA GLU A 174 26.54 -11.38 7.83
C GLU A 174 25.54 -10.37 7.28
N PHE A 175 24.55 -10.85 6.52
CA PHE A 175 23.44 -10.02 6.00
C PHE A 175 22.53 -9.57 7.16
N LYS A 176 22.38 -8.25 7.33
CA LYS A 176 21.63 -7.62 8.41
C LYS A 176 20.31 -6.99 7.96
N GLY A 177 20.14 -6.78 6.67
CA GLY A 177 18.93 -6.19 6.13
C GLY A 177 19.16 -5.49 4.80
N TYR A 178 18.15 -4.81 4.34
CA TYR A 178 18.21 -4.06 3.07
C TYR A 178 17.41 -2.77 3.13
N PHE A 179 17.70 -1.87 2.20
CA PHE A 179 16.98 -0.61 2.02
C PHE A 179 17.10 -0.12 0.58
N THR A 180 16.22 0.80 0.20
CA THR A 180 16.29 1.48 -1.08
C THR A 180 16.60 2.96 -0.89
N LEU A 181 17.44 3.54 -1.75
CA LEU A 181 17.76 4.96 -1.79
C LEU A 181 17.40 5.56 -3.15
N GLU A 182 16.80 6.73 -3.16
CA GLU A 182 16.58 7.47 -4.41
C GLU A 182 17.90 7.95 -5.04
N LYS A 183 18.08 7.73 -6.34
CA LYS A 183 19.32 8.03 -7.10
C LYS A 183 19.83 9.47 -6.97
N HIS A 184 18.93 10.42 -6.71
CA HIS A 184 19.24 11.83 -6.70
C HIS A 184 19.26 12.46 -5.29
N GLY A 185 19.52 11.63 -4.26
CA GLY A 185 19.69 12.12 -2.89
C GLY A 185 18.38 12.45 -2.19
N GLY A 186 17.28 11.84 -2.59
CA GLY A 186 16.02 11.89 -1.84
C GLY A 186 16.18 11.23 -0.48
N LYS A 187 15.49 11.76 0.51
CA LYS A 187 15.51 11.26 1.90
C LYS A 187 14.45 10.21 2.20
N TYR A 188 13.61 9.88 1.23
CA TYR A 188 12.55 8.91 1.42
C TYR A 188 13.06 7.49 1.16
N LEU A 189 12.95 6.62 2.17
CA LEU A 189 13.23 5.19 2.02
C LEU A 189 11.92 4.49 1.68
N HIS A 190 11.79 4.11 0.41
CA HIS A 190 10.59 3.42 -0.07
C HIS A 190 10.41 2.04 0.56
N GLU A 191 11.53 1.36 0.84
CA GLU A 191 11.55 0.09 1.55
C GLU A 191 12.82 -0.02 2.40
N ILE A 192 12.66 -0.44 3.64
CA ILE A 192 13.76 -0.75 4.57
C ILE A 192 13.31 -1.86 5.51
N ARG A 193 14.11 -2.93 5.62
CA ARG A 193 13.84 -4.06 6.52
C ARG A 193 15.13 -4.60 7.11
N ALA A 194 15.17 -4.71 8.43
CA ALA A 194 16.22 -5.42 9.15
C ALA A 194 15.85 -6.91 9.31
N VAL A 195 16.84 -7.78 9.39
CA VAL A 195 16.64 -9.19 9.73
C VAL A 195 16.20 -9.33 11.18
N ASP A 196 16.77 -8.51 12.08
CA ASP A 196 16.39 -8.37 13.48
C ASP A 196 16.07 -6.88 13.74
N ILE A 197 14.95 -6.60 14.39
CA ILE A 197 14.52 -5.23 14.71
C ILE A 197 15.56 -4.48 15.54
N ASN A 198 16.35 -5.18 16.36
CA ASN A 198 17.42 -4.58 17.14
C ASN A 198 18.55 -3.98 16.29
N ASP A 199 18.69 -4.44 15.04
CA ASP A 199 19.65 -3.94 14.06
C ASP A 199 19.09 -2.72 13.27
N MET A 200 17.82 -2.37 13.45
CA MET A 200 17.13 -1.35 12.64
C MET A 200 17.79 0.03 12.74
N LEU A 201 18.28 0.43 13.93
CA LEU A 201 18.94 1.72 14.09
C LEU A 201 20.26 1.79 13.30
N GLU A 202 21.07 0.71 13.35
CA GLU A 202 22.32 0.60 12.59
C GLU A 202 22.01 0.56 11.07
N LEU A 203 20.92 -0.09 10.67
CA LEU A 203 20.49 -0.13 9.27
C LEU A 203 20.09 1.26 8.76
N ILE A 204 19.35 2.04 9.56
CA ILE A 204 18.99 3.42 9.22
C ILE A 204 20.25 4.29 9.14
N MET A 205 21.20 4.14 10.08
CA MET A 205 22.48 4.84 10.02
C MET A 205 23.25 4.47 8.75
N CYS A 206 23.27 3.19 8.39
CA CYS A 206 23.91 2.70 7.18
C CYS A 206 23.30 3.34 5.93
N ALA A 207 21.97 3.47 5.87
CA ALA A 207 21.28 4.16 4.76
C ALA A 207 21.65 5.66 4.69
N ILE A 208 21.69 6.35 5.84
CA ILE A 208 22.08 7.75 5.95
C ILE A 208 23.53 7.95 5.48
N ASP A 209 24.44 7.10 5.94
CA ASP A 209 25.86 7.17 5.56
C ASP A 209 26.07 6.86 4.08
N THR A 210 25.41 5.84 3.54
CA THR A 210 25.47 5.43 2.12
C THR A 210 24.96 6.53 1.20
N GLY A 211 23.83 7.15 1.56
CA GLY A 211 23.23 8.25 0.80
C GLY A 211 23.85 9.63 1.08
N ASN A 212 24.80 9.73 2.02
CA ASN A 212 25.34 11.00 2.52
C ASN A 212 24.20 11.98 2.89
N LEU A 213 23.22 11.50 3.65
CA LEU A 213 22.01 12.24 4.02
C LEU A 213 22.14 12.82 5.44
N GLU A 214 21.32 13.83 5.77
CA GLU A 214 21.17 14.32 7.14
C GLU A 214 20.11 13.56 7.94
N GLY A 215 19.19 12.89 7.24
CA GLY A 215 18.13 12.08 7.83
C GLY A 215 17.28 11.44 6.75
N VAL A 216 16.38 10.55 7.16
CA VAL A 216 15.51 9.79 6.27
C VAL A 216 14.06 9.85 6.72
N SER A 217 13.15 9.72 5.77
CA SER A 217 11.71 9.57 5.99
C SER A 217 11.29 8.15 5.64
N ILE A 218 10.52 7.51 6.53
CA ILE A 218 10.07 6.13 6.40
C ILE A 218 8.57 6.09 6.63
N ASN A 219 7.81 5.54 5.68
CA ASN A 219 6.39 5.31 5.85
C ASN A 219 6.15 3.85 6.23
N LEU A 220 5.38 3.63 7.28
CA LEU A 220 5.06 2.29 7.80
C LEU A 220 3.55 2.10 7.90
N PRO A 221 3.05 0.89 7.61
CA PRO A 221 1.66 0.54 7.85
C PRO A 221 1.34 0.44 9.34
N ALA A 222 0.12 0.80 9.73
CA ALA A 222 -0.32 0.74 11.13
C ALA A 222 -0.28 -0.68 11.72
N PHE A 223 -0.34 -1.71 10.87
CA PHE A 223 -0.26 -3.12 11.30
C PHE A 223 1.17 -3.60 11.56
N ASP A 224 2.20 -2.88 11.12
CA ASP A 224 3.61 -3.19 11.41
C ASP A 224 4.01 -2.58 12.76
N THR A 225 3.40 -3.14 13.83
CA THR A 225 3.46 -2.54 15.16
C THR A 225 4.87 -2.55 15.75
N GLU A 226 5.69 -3.55 15.46
CA GLU A 226 7.06 -3.66 15.93
C GLU A 226 7.93 -2.53 15.36
N TYR A 227 7.88 -2.32 14.05
CA TYR A 227 8.61 -1.23 13.39
C TYR A 227 8.05 0.15 13.75
N CYS A 228 6.73 0.29 13.86
CA CYS A 228 6.10 1.54 14.29
C CYS A 228 6.52 1.91 15.73
N ASP A 229 6.52 0.95 16.66
CA ASP A 229 6.95 1.16 18.06
C ASP A 229 8.42 1.53 18.13
N PHE A 230 9.29 0.82 17.38
CA PHE A 230 10.70 1.15 17.27
C PHE A 230 10.90 2.58 16.76
N MET A 231 10.26 2.94 15.65
CA MET A 231 10.40 4.27 15.06
C MET A 231 9.87 5.39 15.97
N ALA A 232 8.72 5.18 16.62
CA ALA A 232 8.13 6.16 17.53
C ALA A 232 9.04 6.48 18.74
N LYS A 233 9.81 5.49 19.20
CA LYS A 233 10.78 5.66 20.31
C LYS A 233 12.06 6.38 19.88
N ASN A 234 12.44 6.30 18.61
CA ASN A 234 13.76 6.74 18.13
C ASN A 234 13.70 7.99 17.23
N CYS A 235 12.54 8.34 16.67
CA CYS A 235 12.38 9.50 15.78
C CYS A 235 12.12 10.80 16.54
N GLY A 236 12.27 11.94 15.84
CA GLY A 236 11.94 13.27 16.38
C GLY A 236 10.44 13.58 16.40
N GLY A 237 9.63 12.81 15.66
CA GLY A 237 8.19 12.94 15.54
C GLY A 237 7.67 12.20 14.33
N TYR A 238 6.35 12.02 14.27
CA TYR A 238 5.68 11.38 13.15
C TYR A 238 4.34 12.06 12.84
N SER A 239 3.85 11.81 11.63
CA SER A 239 2.51 12.21 11.19
C SER A 239 1.73 10.99 10.68
N ILE A 240 0.41 11.13 10.64
CA ILE A 240 -0.48 10.11 10.12
C ILE A 240 -1.08 10.61 8.81
N GLY A 241 -1.12 9.76 7.81
CA GLY A 241 -1.70 10.05 6.51
C GLY A 241 -2.44 8.87 5.92
N THR A 242 -2.92 9.06 4.68
CA THR A 242 -3.46 8.00 3.86
C THR A 242 -2.42 7.62 2.79
N PRO A 243 -2.18 6.32 2.54
CA PRO A 243 -1.17 5.90 1.57
C PRO A 243 -1.58 6.20 0.12
N GLU A 244 -2.81 5.89 -0.27
CA GLU A 244 -3.30 6.00 -1.66
C GLU A 244 -4.81 6.26 -1.71
N MET A 245 -5.33 6.53 -2.92
CA MET A 245 -6.75 6.47 -3.21
C MET A 245 -7.10 5.10 -3.76
N ILE A 246 -8.21 4.54 -3.28
CA ILE A 246 -8.72 3.28 -3.78
C ILE A 246 -10.19 3.37 -4.18
N ASN A 247 -10.58 2.43 -5.04
CA ASN A 247 -11.95 2.11 -5.37
C ASN A 247 -12.18 0.62 -5.08
N ILE A 248 -13.19 0.27 -4.29
CA ILE A 248 -13.49 -1.10 -3.87
C ILE A 248 -14.57 -1.69 -4.77
N PHE A 249 -14.32 -2.86 -5.37
CA PHE A 249 -15.24 -3.57 -6.25
C PHE A 249 -15.88 -4.79 -5.60
N ASN A 250 -15.22 -5.35 -4.58
CA ASN A 250 -15.68 -6.49 -3.80
C ASN A 250 -15.51 -6.13 -2.31
N PHE A 251 -16.54 -5.51 -1.73
CA PHE A 251 -16.51 -5.08 -0.34
C PHE A 251 -16.37 -6.25 0.61
N ARG A 252 -17.00 -7.40 0.28
CA ARG A 252 -16.90 -8.62 1.09
C ARG A 252 -15.45 -9.03 1.30
N ASN A 253 -14.71 -9.26 0.21
CA ASN A 253 -13.32 -9.72 0.30
C ASN A 253 -12.41 -8.67 0.94
N PHE A 254 -12.61 -7.39 0.60
CA PHE A 254 -11.83 -6.29 1.14
C PHE A 254 -12.00 -6.15 2.66
N ILE A 255 -13.26 -6.11 3.13
CA ILE A 255 -13.56 -6.00 4.57
C ILE A 255 -13.00 -7.22 5.30
N GLU A 256 -13.27 -8.43 4.80
CA GLU A 256 -12.82 -9.66 5.45
C GLU A 256 -11.30 -9.71 5.60
N ALA A 257 -10.55 -9.37 4.55
CA ALA A 257 -9.09 -9.38 4.57
C ALA A 257 -8.49 -8.36 5.54
N PHE A 258 -8.88 -7.09 5.44
CA PHE A 258 -8.28 -6.04 6.25
C PHE A 258 -8.83 -5.95 7.68
N LEU A 259 -10.07 -6.39 7.93
CA LEU A 259 -10.59 -6.50 9.29
C LEU A 259 -9.94 -7.68 10.03
N ALA A 260 -9.69 -8.81 9.34
CA ALA A 260 -8.92 -9.92 9.91
C ALA A 260 -7.48 -9.50 10.22
N LEU A 261 -6.84 -8.71 9.33
CA LEU A 261 -5.53 -8.14 9.58
C LEU A 261 -5.53 -7.27 10.84
N LYS A 262 -6.53 -6.43 11.01
CA LYS A 262 -6.69 -5.58 12.20
C LYS A 262 -6.96 -6.41 13.46
N ALA A 263 -7.79 -7.44 13.38
CA ALA A 263 -8.11 -8.33 14.51
C ALA A 263 -6.89 -9.11 15.02
N GLN A 264 -5.89 -9.40 14.16
CA GLN A 264 -4.65 -10.05 14.60
C GLN A 264 -3.88 -9.21 15.62
N ARG A 265 -3.86 -7.88 15.45
CA ARG A 265 -3.08 -6.97 16.31
C ARG A 265 -3.90 -6.29 17.41
N MET A 266 -5.21 -6.17 17.28
CA MET A 266 -6.09 -5.51 18.24
C MET A 266 -7.14 -6.47 18.78
N ASN A 267 -7.58 -6.24 20.02
CA ASN A 267 -8.77 -6.89 20.54
C ASN A 267 -9.99 -6.08 20.11
N LEU A 268 -10.70 -6.58 19.10
CA LEU A 268 -11.94 -5.98 18.63
C LEU A 268 -13.12 -6.51 19.44
N THR A 269 -14.13 -5.69 19.62
CA THR A 269 -15.36 -6.12 20.30
C THR A 269 -16.14 -7.08 19.39
N SER A 270 -16.52 -8.25 19.92
CA SER A 270 -17.31 -9.24 19.17
C SER A 270 -18.71 -8.73 18.88
N GLY A 271 -19.24 -9.10 17.72
CA GLY A 271 -20.57 -8.71 17.26
C GLY A 271 -20.78 -9.02 15.79
N THR A 272 -21.97 -8.74 15.30
CA THR A 272 -22.32 -8.82 13.87
C THR A 272 -22.96 -7.51 13.44
N LEU A 273 -22.43 -6.92 12.37
CA LEU A 273 -22.92 -5.69 11.74
C LEU A 273 -23.44 -6.02 10.34
N LYS A 274 -24.68 -5.65 10.06
CA LYS A 274 -25.29 -5.81 8.74
C LYS A 274 -25.19 -4.49 7.96
N ILE A 275 -24.46 -4.52 6.84
CA ILE A 275 -24.24 -3.35 6.00
C ILE A 275 -24.82 -3.61 4.60
N LEU A 276 -25.72 -2.74 4.16
CA LEU A 276 -26.13 -2.69 2.76
C LEU A 276 -25.30 -1.63 2.02
N ILE A 277 -24.59 -2.05 1.00
CA ILE A 277 -23.72 -1.18 0.18
C ILE A 277 -24.25 -1.15 -1.24
N HIS A 278 -24.63 0.04 -1.74
CA HIS A 278 -24.96 0.26 -3.13
C HIS A 278 -23.69 0.49 -3.95
N GLY A 279 -23.04 -0.63 -4.28
CA GLY A 279 -21.73 -0.66 -4.93
C GLY A 279 -21.77 -0.38 -6.43
N MET A 280 -20.63 -0.04 -7.03
CA MET A 280 -20.49 0.11 -8.49
C MET A 280 -20.68 -1.22 -9.25
N ASN A 281 -20.47 -2.36 -8.58
CA ASN A 281 -20.67 -3.70 -9.12
C ASN A 281 -22.08 -4.28 -8.86
N GLY A 282 -22.96 -3.52 -8.23
CA GLY A 282 -24.24 -3.93 -7.70
C GLY A 282 -24.28 -3.86 -6.19
N ASP A 283 -25.41 -4.16 -5.62
CA ASP A 283 -25.61 -4.11 -4.18
C ASP A 283 -24.96 -5.31 -3.50
N GLU A 284 -24.26 -5.05 -2.38
CA GLU A 284 -23.75 -6.07 -1.48
C GLU A 284 -24.42 -5.90 -0.11
N PHE A 285 -25.20 -6.90 0.32
CA PHE A 285 -25.77 -6.92 1.65
C PHE A 285 -24.99 -7.91 2.52
N LEU A 286 -24.18 -7.39 3.43
CA LEU A 286 -23.12 -8.10 4.12
C LEU A 286 -23.36 -8.17 5.63
N ALA A 287 -23.24 -9.37 6.21
CA ALA A 287 -23.13 -9.62 7.65
C ALA A 287 -21.64 -9.76 8.01
N VAL A 288 -21.06 -8.69 8.54
CA VAL A 288 -19.68 -8.65 9.03
C VAL A 288 -19.67 -9.10 10.48
N THR A 289 -18.99 -10.20 10.78
CA THR A 289 -18.93 -10.78 12.13
C THR A 289 -17.49 -10.81 12.63
N VAL A 290 -17.31 -10.32 13.86
CA VAL A 290 -16.06 -10.46 14.63
C VAL A 290 -16.37 -11.30 15.87
N ASP A 291 -15.58 -12.35 16.08
CA ASP A 291 -15.61 -13.17 17.30
C ASP A 291 -14.17 -13.40 17.79
N GLY A 292 -13.74 -12.56 18.72
CA GLY A 292 -12.34 -12.53 19.16
C GLY A 292 -11.37 -12.14 18.03
N LYS A 293 -10.60 -13.10 17.56
CA LYS A 293 -9.65 -12.93 16.41
C LYS A 293 -10.23 -13.41 15.08
N GLU A 294 -11.35 -14.10 15.13
CA GLU A 294 -12.00 -14.61 13.91
C GLU A 294 -12.86 -13.53 13.27
N VAL A 295 -12.73 -13.41 11.97
CA VAL A 295 -13.52 -12.48 11.15
C VAL A 295 -14.12 -13.25 9.98
N SER A 296 -15.41 -13.05 9.77
CA SER A 296 -16.12 -13.56 8.60
C SER A 296 -17.07 -12.53 8.02
N VAL A 297 -17.22 -12.56 6.71
CA VAL A 297 -18.17 -11.71 5.97
C VAL A 297 -19.04 -12.59 5.08
N ASN A 298 -20.32 -12.63 5.36
CA ASN A 298 -21.30 -13.45 4.66
C ASN A 298 -22.41 -12.58 4.07
N GLU A 299 -23.25 -13.14 3.21
CA GLU A 299 -24.48 -12.49 2.81
C GLU A 299 -25.40 -12.32 4.03
N ALA A 300 -26.02 -11.15 4.13
CA ALA A 300 -26.95 -10.84 5.19
C ALA A 300 -28.40 -11.03 4.75
N GLU A 301 -29.29 -11.25 5.72
CA GLU A 301 -30.73 -11.29 5.53
C GLU A 301 -31.42 -10.38 6.55
N GLY A 302 -32.65 -9.92 6.23
CA GLY A 302 -33.46 -9.05 7.07
C GLY A 302 -33.09 -7.58 6.94
N ASP A 303 -33.17 -6.81 8.01
CA ASP A 303 -32.92 -5.37 7.98
C ASP A 303 -31.42 -5.06 8.12
N ALA A 304 -30.96 -4.03 7.42
CA ALA A 304 -29.60 -3.50 7.54
C ALA A 304 -29.47 -2.61 8.79
N ASP A 305 -28.33 -2.72 9.48
CA ASP A 305 -27.98 -1.79 10.56
C ASP A 305 -27.55 -0.42 10.00
N ILE A 306 -26.92 -0.43 8.80
CA ILE A 306 -26.54 0.77 8.06
C ILE A 306 -26.62 0.52 6.55
N GLU A 307 -27.06 1.54 5.82
CA GLU A 307 -27.16 1.54 4.36
C GLU A 307 -26.33 2.70 3.79
N LEU A 308 -25.45 2.39 2.83
CA LEU A 308 -24.45 3.33 2.33
C LEU A 308 -24.33 3.27 0.79
N GLY A 309 -24.17 4.44 0.18
CA GLY A 309 -23.69 4.54 -1.19
C GLY A 309 -22.22 4.14 -1.29
N HIS A 310 -21.77 3.82 -2.50
CA HIS A 310 -20.43 3.30 -2.80
C HIS A 310 -19.29 4.09 -2.12
N ARG A 311 -19.27 5.41 -2.32
CA ARG A 311 -18.20 6.26 -1.78
C ARG A 311 -18.25 6.39 -0.26
N ASP A 312 -19.46 6.51 0.30
CA ASP A 312 -19.63 6.62 1.75
C ASP A 312 -19.20 5.31 2.44
N ALA A 313 -19.45 4.16 1.81
CA ALA A 313 -18.94 2.87 2.27
C ALA A 313 -17.40 2.82 2.29
N ILE A 314 -16.73 3.27 1.21
CA ILE A 314 -15.26 3.34 1.19
C ILE A 314 -14.73 4.25 2.29
N VAL A 315 -15.36 5.43 2.49
CA VAL A 315 -14.96 6.38 3.53
C VAL A 315 -15.24 5.85 4.93
N LEU A 316 -16.37 5.15 5.17
CA LEU A 316 -16.62 4.47 6.45
C LEU A 316 -15.54 3.45 6.74
N ILE A 317 -15.25 2.58 5.76
CA ILE A 317 -14.39 1.41 5.90
C ILE A 317 -12.93 1.80 6.13
N GLY A 318 -12.41 2.76 5.39
CA GLY A 318 -10.97 3.03 5.40
C GLY A 318 -10.55 4.49 5.52
N GLY A 319 -11.47 5.45 5.44
CA GLY A 319 -11.15 6.88 5.56
C GLY A 319 -10.75 7.24 6.99
N LEU A 320 -9.82 8.17 7.16
CA LEU A 320 -9.44 8.66 8.48
C LEU A 320 -10.60 9.40 9.18
N TYR A 321 -11.48 10.00 8.39
CA TYR A 321 -12.66 10.73 8.87
C TYR A 321 -13.92 10.14 8.24
N SER A 322 -14.89 9.76 9.08
CA SER A 322 -16.24 9.40 8.64
C SER A 322 -17.23 9.74 9.74
N LYS A 323 -18.23 10.56 9.42
CA LYS A 323 -19.32 10.88 10.33
C LYS A 323 -20.18 9.64 10.63
N ASP A 324 -20.33 8.77 9.64
CA ASP A 324 -21.22 7.60 9.72
C ASP A 324 -20.74 6.56 10.74
N ARG A 325 -19.45 6.61 11.17
CA ARG A 325 -18.98 5.78 12.28
C ARG A 325 -19.67 6.05 13.59
N LEU A 326 -20.14 7.29 13.82
CA LEU A 326 -20.86 7.63 15.05
C LEU A 326 -22.25 6.98 15.11
N GLU A 327 -22.79 6.58 13.95
CA GLU A 327 -24.09 5.91 13.83
C GLU A 327 -23.98 4.39 13.96
N LEU A 328 -22.75 3.85 13.95
CA LEU A 328 -22.51 2.42 14.12
C LEU A 328 -22.85 1.96 15.55
N PRO A 329 -23.31 0.71 15.71
CA PRO A 329 -23.38 0.08 17.01
C PRO A 329 -22.05 0.16 17.74
N ALA A 330 -22.06 0.34 19.07
CA ALA A 330 -20.85 0.58 19.87
C ALA A 330 -19.76 -0.48 19.66
N PHE A 331 -20.13 -1.74 19.45
CA PHE A 331 -19.17 -2.82 19.21
C PHE A 331 -18.42 -2.64 17.89
N ALA A 332 -19.08 -2.10 16.84
CA ALA A 332 -18.51 -1.95 15.51
C ALA A 332 -17.67 -0.67 15.34
N GLN A 333 -17.80 0.32 16.24
CA GLN A 333 -17.05 1.58 16.13
C GLN A 333 -15.53 1.39 16.14
N SER A 334 -15.02 0.35 16.81
CA SER A 334 -13.59 0.03 16.85
C SER A 334 -13.09 -0.73 15.63
N TRP A 335 -13.99 -1.27 14.79
CA TRP A 335 -13.62 -2.05 13.63
C TRP A 335 -13.04 -1.17 12.52
N PHE A 336 -13.56 0.04 12.36
CA PHE A 336 -13.17 0.99 11.33
C PHE A 336 -12.44 2.22 11.93
N PRO A 337 -11.53 2.85 11.15
CA PRO A 337 -11.11 2.49 9.80
C PRO A 337 -10.27 1.21 9.78
N LEU A 338 -10.28 0.52 8.64
CA LEU A 338 -9.38 -0.61 8.38
C LEU A 338 -7.96 -0.11 8.14
N ASP A 339 -6.98 -0.95 8.49
CA ASP A 339 -5.56 -0.64 8.39
C ASP A 339 -5.02 -0.90 6.97
N PHE A 340 -5.71 -0.43 5.93
CA PHE A 340 -5.20 -0.51 4.57
C PHE A 340 -3.88 0.26 4.44
N PHE A 341 -2.95 -0.32 3.68
CA PHE A 341 -1.67 0.28 3.32
C PHE A 341 -1.30 -0.11 1.89
N SER A 342 -0.54 0.73 1.23
CA SER A 342 0.04 0.44 -0.09
C SER A 342 1.53 0.68 -0.05
N TYR A 343 2.32 -0.36 -0.33
CA TYR A 343 3.78 -0.25 -0.39
C TYR A 343 4.18 0.52 -1.65
N SER A 344 4.97 1.56 -1.48
CA SER A 344 5.28 2.49 -2.56
C SER A 344 6.06 1.87 -3.73
N LEU A 345 6.84 0.81 -3.49
CA LEU A 345 7.55 0.09 -4.57
C LEU A 345 6.60 -0.74 -5.44
N ASP A 346 5.46 -1.17 -4.88
CA ASP A 346 4.43 -1.94 -5.58
C ASP A 346 3.36 -1.04 -6.22
N ASN A 347 3.45 0.28 -6.03
CA ASN A 347 2.54 1.24 -6.66
C ASN A 347 2.92 1.51 -8.12
N VAL A 348 1.93 1.93 -8.92
CA VAL A 348 2.03 2.14 -10.36
C VAL A 348 1.87 3.60 -10.77
#